data_07731bdeb717b87f1c2e200d96fc3f86
#
_entry.id   07731bdeb717b87f1c2e200d96fc3f86
#
_cell.length_a   1.000
_cell.length_b   1.000
_cell.length_c   1.000
_cell.angle_alpha   90.00
_cell.angle_beta   90.00
_cell.angle_gamma   90.00
#
_symmetry.space_group_name_H-M   'P 1'
#
loop_
_entity.id
_entity.type
_entity.pdbx_description
1 polymer ?
#
loop_
_entity_poly.entity_id
_entity_poly.type
_entity_poly.pdbx_seq_one_letter_code
_entity_poly.pdbx_strand_id
1 'polypeptide(L)'
;MQSEYRNLSALLERNHEQDALLRKELASRFDIVEQIGRTLYEREHSVSEQAQLVRLVRKLIDDFSENGEMLLTLERVVNIVHDDAVRKLRDDFPQMKDADVRLLCYIFGGFSPQVISLFMHDSVANVYARKSRLKSRIRTSEAPHKELFLALLG
;
A
#
# COMPACT_ATOMS: atom_id res chain seq x y z
N MET A 1 23.44 21.42 29.76
CA MET A 1 22.00 21.09 29.68
C MET A 1 21.30 21.73 28.49
N GLN A 2 21.36 23.04 28.29
CA GLN A 2 20.69 23.67 27.13
C GLN A 2 21.29 23.27 25.78
N SER A 3 22.59 22.99 25.69
CA SER A 3 23.22 22.54 24.44
C SER A 3 22.82 21.11 24.04
N GLU A 4 22.60 20.23 25.02
CA GLU A 4 22.15 18.86 24.77
C GLU A 4 20.71 18.82 24.28
N TYR A 5 19.84 19.66 24.85
CA TYR A 5 18.46 19.82 24.38
C TYR A 5 18.39 20.34 22.95
N ARG A 6 19.21 21.32 22.61
CA ARG A 6 19.29 21.86 21.24
C ARG A 6 19.79 20.82 20.24
N ASN A 7 20.80 20.02 20.62
CA ASN A 7 21.32 18.96 19.77
C ASN A 7 20.28 17.85 19.54
N LEU A 8 19.57 17.48 20.60
CA LEU A 8 18.50 16.49 20.49
C LEU A 8 17.36 16.97 19.62
N SER A 9 16.92 18.23 19.79
CA SER A 9 15.89 18.85 18.96
C SER A 9 16.32 18.93 17.49
N ALA A 10 17.57 19.31 17.22
CA ALA A 10 18.12 19.37 15.87
C ALA A 10 18.18 17.98 15.22
N LEU A 11 18.55 16.93 15.97
CA LEU A 11 18.55 15.56 15.50
C LEU A 11 17.15 15.05 15.20
N LEU A 12 16.18 15.36 16.05
CA LEU A 12 14.78 14.99 15.84
C LEU A 12 14.19 15.70 14.61
N GLU A 13 14.52 16.97 14.42
CA GLU A 13 14.10 17.73 13.24
C GLU A 13 14.72 17.17 11.96
N ARG A 14 16.01 16.81 11.97
CA ARG A 14 16.68 16.17 10.84
C ARG A 14 16.06 14.83 10.49
N ASN A 15 15.79 13.99 11.49
CA ASN A 15 15.13 12.71 11.29
C ASN A 15 13.74 12.91 10.73
N HIS A 16 13.00 13.91 11.19
CA HIS A 16 11.67 14.23 10.70
C HIS A 16 11.71 14.71 9.25
N GLU A 17 12.66 15.57 8.89
CA GLU A 17 12.86 16.03 7.52
C GLU A 17 13.29 14.89 6.59
N GLN A 18 14.20 14.03 7.02
CA GLN A 18 14.63 12.85 6.27
C GLN A 18 13.47 11.88 6.06
N ASP A 19 12.67 11.65 7.09
CA ASP A 19 11.47 10.82 6.99
C ASP A 19 10.46 11.43 5.99
N ALA A 20 10.25 12.74 6.04
CA ALA A 20 9.35 13.43 5.11
C ALA A 20 9.83 13.33 3.66
N LEU A 21 11.14 13.50 3.41
CA LEU A 21 11.74 13.33 2.08
C LEU A 21 11.64 11.89 1.59
N LEU A 22 11.94 10.93 2.47
CA LEU A 22 11.82 9.50 2.16
C LEU A 22 10.38 9.13 1.83
N ARG A 23 9.41 9.60 2.61
CA ARG A 23 7.98 9.39 2.36
C ARG A 23 7.57 9.94 0.99
N LYS A 24 8.01 11.16 0.69
CA LYS A 24 7.70 11.82 -0.59
C LYS A 24 8.31 11.05 -1.77
N GLU A 25 9.56 10.63 -1.66
CA GLU A 25 10.25 9.88 -2.71
C GLU A 25 9.60 8.51 -2.95
N LEU A 26 9.30 7.78 -1.88
CA LEU A 26 8.65 6.47 -1.98
C LEU A 26 7.21 6.59 -2.50
N ALA A 27 6.45 7.59 -2.04
CA ALA A 27 5.12 7.87 -2.56
C ALA A 27 5.15 8.18 -4.06
N SER A 28 6.13 8.96 -4.52
CA SER A 28 6.32 9.25 -5.94
C SER A 28 6.59 7.99 -6.76
N ARG A 29 7.40 7.06 -6.25
CA ARG A 29 7.68 5.78 -6.91
C ARG A 29 6.43 4.90 -7.01
N PHE A 30 5.64 4.85 -5.94
CA PHE A 30 4.38 4.10 -5.96
C PHE A 30 3.34 4.75 -6.88
N ASP A 31 3.29 6.08 -6.98
CA ASP A 31 2.44 6.79 -7.93
C ASP A 31 2.79 6.44 -9.38
N ILE A 32 4.08 6.32 -9.69
CA ILE A 32 4.53 5.90 -11.02
C ILE A 32 4.04 4.49 -11.32
N VAL A 33 4.18 3.56 -10.37
CA VAL A 33 3.69 2.18 -10.53
C VAL A 33 2.18 2.16 -10.69
N GLU A 34 1.45 2.97 -9.94
CA GLU A 34 -0.01 3.11 -10.07
C GLU A 34 -0.41 3.59 -11.48
N GLN A 35 0.24 4.62 -12.00
CA GLN A 35 -0.03 5.15 -13.34
C GLN A 35 0.29 4.12 -14.43
N ILE A 36 1.43 3.45 -14.32
CA ILE A 36 1.82 2.39 -15.24
C ILE A 36 0.81 1.25 -15.20
N GLY A 37 0.39 0.85 -14.00
CA GLY A 37 -0.59 -0.20 -13.80
C GLY A 37 -1.95 0.11 -14.39
N ARG A 38 -2.44 1.35 -14.24
CA ARG A 38 -3.69 1.80 -14.89
C ARG A 38 -3.59 1.75 -16.41
N THR A 39 -2.50 2.24 -16.94
CA THR A 39 -2.24 2.23 -18.38
C THR A 39 -2.22 0.81 -18.93
N LEU A 40 -1.56 -0.12 -18.22
CA LEU A 40 -1.54 -1.53 -18.59
C LEU A 40 -2.93 -2.15 -18.56
N TYR A 41 -3.71 -1.88 -17.50
CA TYR A 41 -5.07 -2.38 -17.36
C TYR A 41 -5.97 -1.93 -18.53
N GLU A 42 -5.90 -0.65 -18.90
CA GLU A 42 -6.67 -0.08 -20.01
C GLU A 42 -6.24 -0.69 -21.35
N ARG A 43 -4.94 -0.94 -21.54
CA ARG A 43 -4.39 -1.48 -22.80
C ARG A 43 -4.57 -2.98 -22.95
N GLU A 44 -4.70 -3.75 -21.87
CA GLU A 44 -5.00 -5.17 -21.96
C GLU A 44 -6.36 -5.43 -22.63
N HIS A 45 -7.22 -4.43 -22.65
CA HIS A 45 -8.53 -4.49 -23.30
C HIS A 45 -8.51 -3.92 -24.73
N SER A 46 -7.34 -3.49 -25.21
CA SER A 46 -7.11 -3.02 -26.57
C SER A 46 -5.96 -3.82 -27.20
N VAL A 47 -6.01 -4.02 -28.54
CA VAL A 47 -4.94 -4.70 -29.26
C VAL A 47 -3.69 -3.86 -29.19
N SER A 48 -2.67 -4.32 -28.44
CA SER A 48 -1.42 -3.61 -28.26
C SER A 48 -0.33 -4.14 -29.19
N GLU A 49 0.28 -3.27 -29.98
CA GLU A 49 1.41 -3.60 -30.85
C GLU A 49 2.75 -3.69 -30.11
N GLN A 50 2.79 -3.34 -28.82
CA GLN A 50 4.01 -3.28 -28.01
C GLN A 50 4.08 -4.36 -26.94
N ALA A 51 3.97 -5.62 -27.34
CA ALA A 51 3.94 -6.76 -26.43
C ALA A 51 5.17 -6.84 -25.49
N GLN A 52 6.36 -6.37 -25.94
CA GLN A 52 7.56 -6.39 -25.10
C GLN A 52 7.50 -5.37 -23.96
N LEU A 53 6.97 -4.16 -24.22
CA LEU A 53 6.78 -3.14 -23.19
C LEU A 53 5.76 -3.59 -22.15
N VAL A 54 4.68 -4.20 -22.62
CA VAL A 54 3.65 -4.78 -21.72
C VAL A 54 4.25 -5.84 -20.79
N ARG A 55 5.13 -6.71 -21.30
CA ARG A 55 5.81 -7.73 -20.49
C ARG A 55 6.73 -7.12 -19.43
N LEU A 56 7.47 -6.07 -19.76
CA LEU A 56 8.34 -5.37 -18.80
C LEU A 56 7.51 -4.72 -17.69
N VAL A 57 6.42 -4.05 -18.03
CA VAL A 57 5.52 -3.42 -17.07
C VAL A 57 4.85 -4.48 -16.20
N ARG A 58 4.43 -5.59 -16.80
CA ARG A 58 3.85 -6.71 -16.02
C ARG A 58 4.85 -7.27 -15.02
N LYS A 59 6.12 -7.40 -15.38
CA LYS A 59 7.16 -7.84 -14.47
C LYS A 59 7.32 -6.89 -13.28
N LEU A 60 7.28 -5.57 -13.52
CA LEU A 60 7.32 -4.57 -12.46
C LEU A 60 6.11 -4.71 -11.53
N ILE A 61 4.93 -4.96 -12.07
CA ILE A 61 3.72 -5.18 -11.29
C ILE A 61 3.80 -6.48 -10.50
N ASP A 62 4.36 -7.53 -11.07
CA ASP A 62 4.55 -8.82 -10.38
C ASP A 62 5.49 -8.69 -9.17
N ASP A 63 6.43 -7.74 -9.19
CA ASP A 63 7.28 -7.46 -8.03
C ASP A 63 6.48 -6.95 -6.82
N PHE A 64 5.28 -6.41 -7.00
CA PHE A 64 4.34 -6.06 -5.94
C PHE A 64 3.43 -7.22 -5.53
N SER A 65 3.52 -8.36 -6.21
CA SER A 65 2.73 -9.55 -5.90
C SER A 65 3.32 -10.30 -4.71
N GLU A 66 2.64 -11.39 -4.32
CA GLU A 66 2.83 -12.14 -3.08
C GLU A 66 4.27 -12.40 -2.66
N ASN A 67 5.17 -12.65 -3.62
CA ASN A 67 6.58 -12.99 -3.36
C ASN A 67 7.55 -11.86 -3.70
N GLY A 68 7.05 -10.67 -4.00
CA GLY A 68 7.87 -9.53 -4.40
C GLY A 68 8.49 -8.76 -3.23
N GLU A 69 9.74 -8.34 -3.38
CA GLU A 69 10.41 -7.48 -2.39
C GLU A 69 9.70 -6.13 -2.21
N MET A 70 9.05 -5.65 -3.26
CA MET A 70 8.34 -4.37 -3.24
C MET A 70 7.14 -4.39 -2.29
N LEU A 71 6.51 -5.54 -2.07
CA LEU A 71 5.42 -5.67 -1.11
C LEU A 71 5.92 -5.39 0.33
N LEU A 72 7.08 -5.91 0.69
CA LEU A 72 7.69 -5.63 1.99
C LEU A 72 8.03 -4.14 2.15
N THR A 73 8.54 -3.53 1.10
CA THR A 73 8.82 -2.10 1.08
C THR A 73 7.53 -1.28 1.23
N LEU A 74 6.47 -1.65 0.51
CA LEU A 74 5.16 -1.01 0.64
C LEU A 74 4.63 -1.10 2.07
N GLU A 75 4.72 -2.26 2.69
CA GLU A 75 4.28 -2.46 4.07
C GLU A 75 5.02 -1.53 5.04
N ARG A 76 6.34 -1.41 4.89
CA ARG A 76 7.14 -0.47 5.68
C ARG A 76 6.72 0.98 5.46
N VAL A 77 6.49 1.36 4.22
CA VAL A 77 6.06 2.72 3.88
C VAL A 77 4.68 3.03 4.47
N VAL A 78 3.74 2.11 4.35
CA VAL A 78 2.40 2.26 4.95
C VAL A 78 2.51 2.42 6.46
N ASN A 79 3.35 1.62 7.12
CA ASN A 79 3.57 1.74 8.56
C ASN A 79 4.16 3.10 8.94
N ILE A 80 5.07 3.64 8.15
CA ILE A 80 5.67 4.96 8.40
C ILE A 80 4.66 6.08 8.17
N VAL A 81 3.93 6.03 7.07
CA VAL A 81 3.02 7.11 6.63
C VAL A 81 1.70 7.09 7.39
N HIS A 82 1.19 5.92 7.75
CA HIS A 82 -0.13 5.70 8.32
C HIS A 82 -0.10 5.08 9.71
N ASP A 83 0.78 5.57 10.56
CA ASP A 83 0.79 5.27 12.00
C ASP A 83 0.78 3.77 12.32
N ASP A 84 1.71 3.02 11.71
CA ASP A 84 1.86 1.57 11.89
C ASP A 84 0.60 0.76 11.53
N ALA A 85 -0.15 1.21 10.53
CA ALA A 85 -1.46 0.63 10.22
C ALA A 85 -1.41 -0.87 9.91
N VAL A 86 -0.41 -1.36 9.20
CA VAL A 86 -0.32 -2.79 8.86
C VAL A 86 0.03 -3.62 10.09
N ARG A 87 0.96 -3.13 10.90
CA ARG A 87 1.32 -3.80 12.16
C ARG A 87 0.13 -3.87 13.11
N LYS A 88 -0.58 -2.76 13.28
CA LYS A 88 -1.80 -2.69 14.09
C LYS A 88 -2.89 -3.60 13.56
N LEU A 89 -3.03 -3.69 12.24
CA LEU A 89 -3.99 -4.59 11.61
C LEU A 89 -3.70 -6.06 11.96
N ARG A 90 -2.45 -6.48 11.90
CA ARG A 90 -2.06 -7.85 12.27
C ARG A 90 -2.27 -8.12 13.76
N ASP A 91 -2.01 -7.14 14.61
CA ASP A 91 -2.22 -7.26 16.04
C ASP A 91 -3.71 -7.34 16.39
N ASP A 92 -4.54 -6.52 15.75
CA ASP A 92 -5.98 -6.48 16.00
C ASP A 92 -6.72 -7.67 15.38
N PHE A 93 -6.22 -8.21 14.27
CA PHE A 93 -6.83 -9.33 13.54
C PHE A 93 -5.80 -10.43 13.28
N PRO A 94 -5.32 -11.13 14.32
CA PRO A 94 -4.25 -12.12 14.16
C PRO A 94 -4.63 -13.32 13.30
N GLN A 95 -5.93 -13.57 13.11
CA GLN A 95 -6.44 -14.67 12.30
C GLN A 95 -6.84 -14.24 10.88
N MET A 96 -6.66 -12.99 10.54
CA MET A 96 -6.94 -12.52 9.18
C MET A 96 -5.99 -13.20 8.20
N LYS A 97 -6.53 -13.65 7.06
CA LYS A 97 -5.74 -14.32 6.01
C LYS A 97 -4.70 -13.36 5.44
N ASP A 98 -3.54 -13.89 5.10
CA ASP A 98 -2.45 -13.11 4.49
C ASP A 98 -2.92 -12.37 3.23
N ALA A 99 -3.74 -13.00 2.41
CA ALA A 99 -4.30 -12.38 1.21
C ALA A 99 -5.15 -11.14 1.55
N ASP A 100 -5.89 -11.16 2.64
CA ASP A 100 -6.71 -10.04 3.07
C ASP A 100 -5.86 -8.91 3.67
N VAL A 101 -4.83 -9.25 4.45
CA VAL A 101 -3.85 -8.27 4.95
C VAL A 101 -3.14 -7.60 3.78
N ARG A 102 -2.74 -8.36 2.77
CA ARG A 102 -2.08 -7.86 1.57
C ARG A 102 -3.00 -6.91 0.79
N LEU A 103 -4.27 -7.27 0.61
CA LEU A 103 -5.25 -6.39 -0.03
C LEU A 103 -5.37 -5.06 0.71
N LEU A 104 -5.50 -5.10 2.03
CA LEU A 104 -5.59 -3.89 2.85
C LEU A 104 -4.31 -3.06 2.77
N CYS A 105 -3.15 -3.71 2.72
CA CYS A 105 -1.88 -3.03 2.55
C CYS A 105 -1.82 -2.24 1.23
N TYR A 106 -2.28 -2.83 0.13
CA TYR A 106 -2.39 -2.13 -1.15
C TYR A 106 -3.34 -0.93 -1.08
N ILE A 107 -4.49 -1.10 -0.43
CA ILE A 107 -5.47 -0.03 -0.26
C ILE A 107 -4.88 1.10 0.59
N PHE A 108 -4.26 0.77 1.71
CA PHE A 108 -3.62 1.75 2.60
C PHE A 108 -2.47 2.48 1.90
N GLY A 109 -1.80 1.81 0.97
CA GLY A 109 -0.77 2.41 0.12
C GLY A 109 -1.30 3.35 -0.95
N GLY A 110 -2.62 3.43 -1.14
CA GLY A 110 -3.25 4.35 -2.07
C GLY A 110 -3.46 3.81 -3.48
N PHE A 111 -3.28 2.51 -3.69
CA PHE A 111 -3.51 1.91 -5.00
C PHE A 111 -5.00 1.78 -5.32
N SER A 112 -5.34 1.96 -6.60
CA SER A 112 -6.70 1.79 -7.09
C SER A 112 -7.10 0.32 -7.16
N PRO A 113 -8.41 0.00 -7.14
CA PRO A 113 -8.87 -1.38 -7.34
C PRO A 113 -8.41 -1.99 -8.66
N GLN A 114 -8.29 -1.20 -9.72
CA GLN A 114 -7.79 -1.66 -11.02
C GLN A 114 -6.36 -2.16 -10.91
N VAL A 115 -5.47 -1.40 -10.27
CA VAL A 115 -4.07 -1.80 -10.09
C VAL A 115 -3.96 -2.96 -9.10
N ILE A 116 -4.72 -2.93 -8.02
CA ILE A 116 -4.76 -4.04 -7.05
C ILE A 116 -5.18 -5.35 -7.73
N SER A 117 -6.13 -5.30 -8.65
CA SER A 117 -6.54 -6.49 -9.40
C SER A 117 -5.38 -7.12 -10.18
N LEU A 118 -4.47 -6.31 -10.71
CA LEU A 118 -3.26 -6.78 -11.37
C LEU A 118 -2.28 -7.42 -10.37
N PHE A 119 -2.06 -6.81 -9.22
CA PHE A 119 -1.17 -7.36 -8.18
C PHE A 119 -1.68 -8.69 -7.64
N MET A 120 -2.97 -8.84 -7.50
CA MET A 120 -3.59 -10.01 -6.89
C MET A 120 -4.03 -11.05 -7.92
N HIS A 121 -3.83 -10.81 -9.22
CA HIS A 121 -4.29 -11.68 -10.30
C HIS A 121 -5.78 -12.04 -10.18
N ASP A 122 -6.59 -11.03 -9.88
CA ASP A 122 -8.02 -11.19 -9.64
C ASP A 122 -8.82 -10.16 -10.45
N SER A 123 -10.13 -10.30 -10.54
CA SER A 123 -10.98 -9.31 -11.19
C SER A 123 -11.17 -8.07 -10.32
N VAL A 124 -11.39 -6.94 -10.96
CA VAL A 124 -11.72 -5.68 -10.26
C VAL A 124 -13.00 -5.85 -9.43
N ALA A 125 -13.99 -6.56 -9.95
CA ALA A 125 -15.24 -6.84 -9.23
C ALA A 125 -14.99 -7.60 -7.93
N ASN A 126 -14.09 -8.60 -7.95
CA ASN A 126 -13.71 -9.35 -6.77
C ASN A 126 -12.92 -8.50 -5.77
N VAL A 127 -12.07 -7.61 -6.23
CA VAL A 127 -11.35 -6.66 -5.37
C VAL A 127 -12.34 -5.75 -4.63
N TYR A 128 -13.30 -5.17 -5.33
CA TYR A 128 -14.37 -4.36 -4.70
C TYR A 128 -15.17 -5.17 -3.69
N ALA A 129 -15.58 -6.39 -4.03
CA ALA A 129 -16.36 -7.24 -3.15
C ALA A 129 -15.59 -7.60 -1.87
N ARG A 130 -14.30 -7.94 -2.00
CA ARG A 130 -13.44 -8.24 -0.86
C ARG A 130 -13.20 -7.02 0.02
N LYS A 131 -12.94 -5.88 -0.58
CA LYS A 131 -12.81 -4.60 0.13
C LYS A 131 -14.06 -4.30 0.96
N SER A 132 -15.24 -4.43 0.36
CA SER A 132 -16.53 -4.23 1.03
C SER A 132 -16.71 -5.16 2.23
N ARG A 133 -16.40 -6.44 2.07
CA ARG A 133 -16.51 -7.42 3.16
C ARG A 133 -15.54 -7.14 4.29
N LEU A 134 -14.29 -6.79 3.97
CA LEU A 134 -13.28 -6.45 4.98
C LEU A 134 -13.65 -5.17 5.72
N LYS A 135 -14.14 -4.17 5.01
CA LYS A 135 -14.62 -2.92 5.62
C LYS A 135 -15.76 -3.20 6.59
N SER A 136 -16.72 -4.02 6.20
CA SER A 136 -17.84 -4.41 7.06
C SER A 136 -17.36 -5.19 8.29
N ARG A 137 -16.44 -6.14 8.10
CA ARG A 137 -15.83 -6.90 9.21
C ARG A 137 -15.13 -6.00 10.21
N ILE A 138 -14.34 -5.05 9.73
CA ILE A 138 -13.64 -4.09 10.58
C ILE A 138 -14.63 -3.20 11.32
N ARG A 139 -15.65 -2.69 10.63
CA ARG A 139 -16.67 -1.81 11.21
C ARG A 139 -17.42 -2.47 12.36
N THR A 140 -17.76 -3.75 12.21
CA THR A 140 -18.52 -4.50 13.22
C THR A 140 -17.65 -5.11 14.31
N SER A 141 -16.31 -5.01 14.18
CA SER A 141 -15.37 -5.53 15.16
C SER A 141 -15.22 -4.58 16.36
N GLU A 142 -14.62 -5.10 17.41
CA GLU A 142 -14.19 -4.31 18.56
C GLU A 142 -12.68 -4.01 18.53
N ALA A 143 -12.09 -4.02 17.35
CA ALA A 143 -10.66 -3.79 17.18
C ALA A 143 -10.26 -2.41 17.74
N PRO A 144 -9.16 -2.33 18.52
CA PRO A 144 -8.73 -1.08 19.15
C PRO A 144 -8.43 0.03 18.15
N HIS A 145 -7.99 -0.31 16.95
CA HIS A 145 -7.57 0.65 15.93
C HIS A 145 -8.52 0.71 14.72
N LYS A 146 -9.78 0.27 14.88
CA LYS A 146 -10.72 0.20 13.75
C LYS A 146 -10.94 1.55 13.06
N GLU A 147 -10.93 2.65 13.80
CA GLU A 147 -11.14 3.98 13.23
C GLU A 147 -10.02 4.36 12.27
N LEU A 148 -8.77 4.00 12.58
CA LEU A 148 -7.64 4.19 11.68
C LEU A 148 -7.85 3.42 10.37
N PHE A 149 -8.22 2.14 10.46
CA PHE A 149 -8.42 1.30 9.28
C PHE A 149 -9.59 1.80 8.43
N LEU A 150 -10.70 2.19 9.05
CA LEU A 150 -11.85 2.72 8.33
C LEU A 150 -11.53 4.04 7.63
N ALA A 151 -10.75 4.91 8.26
CA ALA A 151 -10.29 6.15 7.65
C ALA A 151 -9.45 5.90 6.39
N LEU A 152 -8.57 4.88 6.42
CA LEU A 152 -7.72 4.52 5.29
C LEU A 152 -8.48 3.78 4.18
N LEU A 153 -9.57 3.12 4.53
CA LEU A 153 -10.42 2.44 3.54
C LEU A 153 -11.32 3.41 2.76
N GLY A 154 -11.62 4.53 3.34
CA GLY A 154 -12.46 5.56 2.72
C GLY A 154 -13.95 5.33 2.85
#